data_0695a139c421f3a9fa4d68ad830ae65b
#
_entry.id   0695a139c421f3a9fa4d68ad830ae65b
#
_cell.length_a   1.000
_cell.length_b   1.000
_cell.length_c   1.000
_cell.angle_alpha   90.00
_cell.angle_beta   90.00
_cell.angle_gamma   90.00
#
_symmetry.space_group_name_H-M   'P 1'
#
loop_
_entity.id
_entity.type
_entity.pdbx_description
1 polymer ?
#
loop_
_entity_poly.entity_id
_entity_poly.type
_entity_poly.pdbx_seq_one_letter_code
_entity_poly.pdbx_strand_id
1 'polypeptide(L)'
;GLWAGGRFPAREIAPYAVSQVLGGVAGAFVLSLIANGKAGFDLVQSGFAANGYAEHSPGGYSLGAGFVAEVALTFFFLLVILGATDRRAPAGFAPIAIGLALTLIHLVGIPVTNTSVNPARSTAPALFVGGWALAQLWLFWVAPIVGAAAAGAVNRWLSAPDGR
;
A
#
# COMPACT_ATOMS: atom_id res chain seq x y z
N GLY A 1 6.78 -1.48 -8.74
CA GLY A 1 6.57 -2.91 -9.05
C GLY A 1 6.30 -3.15 -10.52
N LEU A 2 5.36 -2.44 -11.12
CA LEU A 2 5.07 -2.53 -12.56
C LEU A 2 6.27 -2.12 -13.41
N TRP A 3 7.00 -1.10 -12.99
CA TRP A 3 8.24 -0.70 -13.65
C TRP A 3 9.33 -1.79 -13.55
N ALA A 4 9.57 -2.33 -12.36
CA ALA A 4 10.51 -3.43 -12.17
C ALA A 4 10.13 -4.67 -13.01
N GLY A 5 8.83 -4.92 -13.19
CA GLY A 5 8.30 -5.95 -14.07
C GLY A 5 8.34 -5.63 -15.58
N GLY A 6 8.84 -4.45 -15.97
CA GLY A 6 8.92 -4.01 -17.36
C GLY A 6 7.58 -3.61 -17.99
N ARG A 7 6.56 -3.35 -17.17
CA ARG A 7 5.18 -3.06 -17.60
C ARG A 7 4.77 -1.58 -17.45
N PHE A 8 5.68 -0.73 -16.98
CA PHE A 8 5.42 0.69 -16.76
C PHE A 8 6.66 1.51 -17.10
N PRO A 9 6.55 2.62 -17.86
CA PRO A 9 7.70 3.41 -18.23
C PRO A 9 8.19 4.27 -17.07
N ALA A 10 9.52 4.36 -16.87
CA ALA A 10 10.13 5.10 -15.76
C ALA A 10 9.72 6.58 -15.71
N ARG A 11 9.55 7.21 -16.86
CA ARG A 11 9.14 8.62 -16.97
C ARG A 11 7.76 8.92 -16.38
N GLU A 12 6.90 7.91 -16.29
CA GLU A 12 5.53 8.03 -15.76
C GLU A 12 5.46 7.80 -14.24
N ILE A 13 6.55 7.32 -13.59
CA ILE A 13 6.54 7.00 -12.16
C ILE A 13 6.27 8.25 -11.33
N ALA A 14 7.01 9.34 -11.58
CA ALA A 14 6.89 10.57 -10.78
C ALA A 14 5.51 11.23 -10.93
N PRO A 15 4.98 11.51 -12.14
CA PRO A 15 3.64 12.09 -12.26
C PRO A 15 2.55 11.17 -11.72
N TYR A 16 2.69 9.85 -11.88
CA TYR A 16 1.74 8.89 -11.31
C TYR A 16 1.76 8.92 -9.78
N ALA A 17 2.95 8.90 -9.15
CA ALA A 17 3.09 8.94 -7.70
C ALA A 17 2.52 10.25 -7.11
N VAL A 18 2.83 11.39 -7.74
CA VAL A 18 2.27 12.69 -7.34
C VAL A 18 0.76 12.70 -7.41
N SER A 19 0.17 12.21 -8.51
CA SER A 19 -1.29 12.14 -8.68
C SER A 19 -1.93 11.25 -7.61
N GLN A 20 -1.31 10.10 -7.28
CA GLN A 20 -1.80 9.20 -6.24
C GLN A 20 -1.76 9.85 -4.85
N VAL A 21 -0.67 10.55 -4.52
CA VAL A 21 -0.55 11.25 -3.22
C VAL A 21 -1.59 12.38 -3.14
N LEU A 22 -1.72 13.20 -4.17
CA LEU A 22 -2.71 14.29 -4.19
C LEU A 22 -4.15 13.76 -4.10
N GLY A 23 -4.47 12.69 -4.84
CA GLY A 23 -5.77 12.04 -4.75
C GLY A 23 -6.04 11.45 -3.37
N GLY A 24 -5.03 10.81 -2.77
CA GLY A 24 -5.11 10.30 -1.40
C GLY A 24 -5.37 11.40 -0.38
N VAL A 25 -4.65 12.52 -0.48
CA VAL A 25 -4.85 13.69 0.41
C VAL A 25 -6.24 14.30 0.24
N ALA A 26 -6.71 14.46 -1.00
CA ALA A 26 -8.07 14.94 -1.26
C ALA A 26 -9.13 13.99 -0.68
N GLY A 27 -8.95 12.68 -0.82
CA GLY A 27 -9.82 11.66 -0.21
C GLY A 27 -9.81 11.72 1.32
N ALA A 28 -8.63 11.84 1.94
CA ALA A 28 -8.50 11.99 3.39
C ALA A 28 -9.16 13.29 3.89
N PHE A 29 -9.06 14.38 3.12
CA PHE A 29 -9.75 15.62 3.44
C PHE A 29 -11.27 15.42 3.49
N VAL A 30 -11.86 14.79 2.49
CA VAL A 30 -13.30 14.48 2.48
C VAL A 30 -13.69 13.60 3.67
N LEU A 31 -12.87 12.56 3.95
CA LEU A 31 -13.10 11.70 5.11
C LEU A 31 -13.01 12.46 6.43
N SER A 32 -12.10 13.43 6.54
CA SER A 32 -11.98 14.26 7.75
C SER A 32 -13.24 15.10 7.99
N LEU A 33 -13.83 15.66 6.93
CA LEU A 33 -15.10 16.39 7.03
C LEU A 33 -16.22 15.48 7.54
N ILE A 34 -16.31 14.26 7.01
CA ILE A 34 -17.33 13.28 7.43
C ILE A 34 -17.11 12.87 8.89
N ALA A 35 -15.86 12.53 9.26
CA ALA A 35 -15.54 12.06 10.61
C ALA A 35 -15.78 13.14 11.68
N ASN A 36 -15.45 14.40 11.39
CA ASN A 36 -15.72 15.53 12.27
C ASN A 36 -17.22 15.81 12.47
N GLY A 37 -18.10 15.24 11.64
CA GLY A 37 -19.55 15.26 11.85
C GLY A 37 -20.01 14.40 13.04
N LYS A 38 -19.16 13.52 13.57
CA LYS A 38 -19.44 12.72 14.76
C LYS A 38 -19.08 13.52 16.02
N ALA A 39 -20.04 13.73 16.91
CA ALA A 39 -19.80 14.41 18.18
C ALA A 39 -18.71 13.73 19.00
N GLY A 40 -17.75 14.51 19.49
CA GLY A 40 -16.62 14.01 20.28
C GLY A 40 -15.54 13.29 19.49
N PHE A 41 -15.57 13.31 18.16
CA PHE A 41 -14.48 12.77 17.35
C PHE A 41 -13.24 13.69 17.44
N ASP A 42 -12.10 13.09 17.76
CA ASP A 42 -10.80 13.75 17.68
C ASP A 42 -9.94 13.02 16.65
N LEU A 43 -9.57 13.74 15.61
CA LEU A 43 -8.84 13.20 14.47
C LEU A 43 -7.46 12.68 14.87
N VAL A 44 -6.75 13.42 15.71
CA VAL A 44 -5.39 13.05 16.14
C VAL A 44 -5.43 11.87 17.11
N GLN A 45 -6.32 11.90 18.11
CA GLN A 45 -6.46 10.82 19.09
C GLN A 45 -6.96 9.52 18.46
N SER A 46 -7.84 9.60 17.46
CA SER A 46 -8.32 8.42 16.73
C SER A 46 -7.26 7.79 15.82
N GLY A 47 -6.17 8.51 15.55
CA GLY A 47 -5.16 8.11 14.58
C GLY A 47 -5.61 8.15 13.12
N PHE A 48 -6.86 8.51 12.86
CA PHE A 48 -7.44 8.74 11.52
C PHE A 48 -7.01 7.72 10.46
N ALA A 49 -6.99 6.43 10.81
CA ALA A 49 -6.53 5.32 9.99
C ALA A 49 -5.06 5.46 9.50
N ALA A 50 -4.22 6.25 10.17
CA ALA A 50 -2.79 6.27 9.90
C ALA A 50 -2.15 4.91 10.18
N ASN A 51 -1.07 4.63 9.47
CA ASN A 51 -0.30 3.42 9.69
C ASN A 51 0.74 3.64 10.78
N GLY A 52 1.00 2.59 11.58
CA GLY A 52 1.95 2.67 12.66
C GLY A 52 2.56 1.33 13.04
N TYR A 53 3.65 1.39 13.82
CA TYR A 53 4.34 0.25 14.43
C TYR A 53 4.66 0.54 15.90
N ALA A 54 5.13 -0.44 16.63
CA ALA A 54 5.39 -0.37 18.06
C ALA A 54 4.15 0.13 18.82
N GLU A 55 4.27 1.24 19.57
CA GLU A 55 3.18 1.85 20.35
C GLU A 55 1.98 2.33 19.50
N HIS A 56 2.20 2.52 18.18
CA HIS A 56 1.15 2.92 17.22
C HIS A 56 0.66 1.77 16.34
N SER A 57 1.17 0.55 16.56
CA SER A 57 0.60 -0.65 15.94
C SER A 57 -0.71 -1.01 16.61
N PRO A 58 -1.80 -1.31 15.87
CA PRO A 58 -3.06 -1.75 16.47
C PRO A 58 -2.92 -2.98 17.38
N GLY A 59 -2.03 -3.92 17.01
CA GLY A 59 -1.75 -5.13 17.79
C GLY A 59 -0.44 -5.10 18.56
N GLY A 60 0.25 -3.94 18.66
CA GLY A 60 1.50 -3.82 19.41
C GLY A 60 2.72 -4.45 18.73
N TYR A 61 2.70 -4.63 17.42
CA TYR A 61 3.80 -5.25 16.68
C TYR A 61 4.99 -4.31 16.52
N SER A 62 6.20 -4.87 16.67
CA SER A 62 7.45 -4.12 16.55
C SER A 62 7.67 -3.55 15.14
N LEU A 63 8.59 -2.58 15.01
CA LEU A 63 9.06 -2.05 13.74
C LEU A 63 9.48 -3.16 12.76
N GLY A 64 10.27 -4.13 13.25
CA GLY A 64 10.74 -5.24 12.40
C GLY A 64 9.59 -6.11 11.88
N ALA A 65 8.60 -6.42 12.73
CA ALA A 65 7.42 -7.16 12.31
C ALA A 65 6.59 -6.37 11.30
N GLY A 66 6.38 -5.06 11.54
CA GLY A 66 5.69 -4.17 10.61
C GLY A 66 6.39 -4.08 9.25
N PHE A 67 7.72 -3.95 9.25
CA PHE A 67 8.51 -3.91 8.02
C PHE A 67 8.36 -5.19 7.20
N VAL A 68 8.55 -6.36 7.84
CA VAL A 68 8.41 -7.67 7.17
C VAL A 68 6.99 -7.87 6.64
N ALA A 69 5.97 -7.52 7.42
CA ALA A 69 4.58 -7.63 7.00
C ALA A 69 4.29 -6.77 5.76
N GLU A 70 4.70 -5.50 5.76
CA GLU A 70 4.47 -4.59 4.62
C GLU A 70 5.22 -5.03 3.37
N VAL A 71 6.47 -5.50 3.49
CA VAL A 71 7.23 -6.07 2.37
C VAL A 71 6.51 -7.29 1.80
N ALA A 72 6.15 -8.26 2.65
CA ALA A 72 5.55 -9.51 2.22
C ALA A 72 4.15 -9.28 1.61
N LEU A 73 3.30 -8.52 2.29
CA LEU A 73 1.94 -8.24 1.81
C LEU A 73 1.95 -7.49 0.47
N THR A 74 2.85 -6.51 0.32
CA THR A 74 2.99 -5.79 -0.95
C THR A 74 3.56 -6.68 -2.04
N PHE A 75 4.54 -7.53 -1.73
CA PHE A 75 5.10 -8.48 -2.66
C PHE A 75 4.01 -9.40 -3.25
N PHE A 76 3.23 -10.06 -2.40
CA PHE A 76 2.17 -10.93 -2.87
C PHE A 76 1.06 -10.17 -3.60
N PHE A 77 0.71 -8.97 -3.14
CA PHE A 77 -0.27 -8.14 -3.83
C PHE A 77 0.15 -7.81 -5.26
N LEU A 78 1.40 -7.40 -5.45
CA LEU A 78 1.93 -7.11 -6.78
C LEU A 78 2.03 -8.36 -7.66
N LEU A 79 2.35 -9.55 -7.09
CA LEU A 79 2.31 -10.80 -7.86
C LEU A 79 0.88 -11.09 -8.35
N VAL A 80 -0.14 -10.89 -7.51
CA VAL A 80 -1.55 -11.04 -7.93
C VAL A 80 -1.89 -10.04 -9.03
N ILE A 81 -1.53 -8.76 -8.87
CA ILE A 81 -1.79 -7.73 -9.89
C ILE A 81 -1.11 -8.10 -11.23
N LEU A 82 0.18 -8.43 -11.19
CA LEU A 82 0.96 -8.77 -12.38
C LEU A 82 0.43 -10.04 -13.04
N GLY A 83 0.06 -11.05 -12.27
CA GLY A 83 -0.51 -12.30 -12.78
C GLY A 83 -1.92 -12.10 -13.36
N ALA A 84 -2.81 -11.43 -12.64
CA ALA A 84 -4.19 -11.22 -13.06
C ALA A 84 -4.33 -10.29 -14.29
N THR A 85 -3.32 -9.43 -14.52
CA THR A 85 -3.24 -8.53 -15.67
C THR A 85 -2.32 -9.03 -16.78
N ASP A 86 -1.81 -10.25 -16.69
CA ASP A 86 -1.00 -10.88 -17.73
C ASP A 86 -1.87 -11.15 -18.98
N ARG A 87 -1.25 -11.11 -20.16
CA ARG A 87 -1.95 -11.38 -21.43
C ARG A 87 -2.53 -12.80 -21.52
N ARG A 88 -1.98 -13.73 -20.73
CA ARG A 88 -2.43 -15.14 -20.63
C ARG A 88 -3.58 -15.31 -19.66
N ALA A 89 -3.87 -14.32 -18.81
CA ALA A 89 -4.96 -14.37 -17.85
C ALA A 89 -6.31 -14.17 -18.55
N PRO A 90 -7.40 -14.82 -18.05
CA PRO A 90 -8.73 -14.60 -18.57
C PRO A 90 -9.14 -13.12 -18.50
N ALA A 91 -9.59 -12.55 -19.62
CA ALA A 91 -10.00 -11.17 -19.68
C ALA A 91 -11.21 -10.89 -18.74
N GLY A 92 -11.22 -9.73 -18.11
CA GLY A 92 -12.33 -9.25 -17.28
C GLY A 92 -12.29 -9.72 -15.80
N PHE A 93 -11.47 -10.69 -15.42
CA PHE A 93 -11.42 -11.21 -14.05
C PHE A 93 -10.39 -10.52 -13.14
N ALA A 94 -9.47 -9.74 -13.69
CA ALA A 94 -8.44 -9.05 -12.90
C ALA A 94 -8.99 -8.20 -11.75
N PRO A 95 -10.06 -7.40 -11.90
CA PRO A 95 -10.60 -6.60 -10.80
C PRO A 95 -11.06 -7.46 -9.61
N ILE A 96 -11.65 -8.62 -9.87
CA ILE A 96 -12.12 -9.54 -8.82
C ILE A 96 -10.91 -10.09 -8.05
N ALA A 97 -9.91 -10.63 -8.74
CA ALA A 97 -8.72 -11.20 -8.12
C ALA A 97 -7.97 -10.15 -7.28
N ILE A 98 -7.79 -8.95 -7.82
CA ILE A 98 -7.09 -7.85 -7.15
C ILE A 98 -7.89 -7.37 -5.93
N GLY A 99 -9.21 -7.20 -6.06
CA GLY A 99 -10.07 -6.77 -4.95
C GLY A 99 -10.09 -7.78 -3.80
N LEU A 100 -10.23 -9.07 -4.09
CA LEU A 100 -10.20 -10.13 -3.08
C LEU A 100 -8.83 -10.24 -2.40
N ALA A 101 -7.73 -10.12 -3.17
CA ALA A 101 -6.39 -10.10 -2.61
C ALA A 101 -6.20 -8.90 -1.66
N LEU A 102 -6.65 -7.70 -2.04
CA LEU A 102 -6.59 -6.53 -1.17
C LEU A 102 -7.43 -6.70 0.10
N THR A 103 -8.61 -7.31 0.00
CA THR A 103 -9.46 -7.64 1.15
C THR A 103 -8.72 -8.58 2.11
N LEU A 104 -8.14 -9.67 1.60
CA LEU A 104 -7.36 -10.62 2.40
C LEU A 104 -6.18 -9.92 3.10
N ILE A 105 -5.46 -9.09 2.38
CA ILE A 105 -4.34 -8.31 2.91
C ILE A 105 -4.78 -7.41 4.07
N HIS A 106 -5.94 -6.78 3.97
CA HIS A 106 -6.49 -5.97 5.06
C HIS A 106 -6.85 -6.80 6.29
N LEU A 107 -7.47 -7.96 6.09
CA LEU A 107 -7.80 -8.88 7.20
C LEU A 107 -6.55 -9.33 7.98
N VAL A 108 -5.42 -9.50 7.30
CA VAL A 108 -4.15 -9.93 7.92
C VAL A 108 -3.35 -8.74 8.45
N GLY A 109 -3.30 -7.64 7.71
CA GLY A 109 -2.38 -6.53 7.96
C GLY A 109 -2.89 -5.47 8.92
N ILE A 110 -4.22 -5.30 9.07
CA ILE A 110 -4.79 -4.28 9.97
C ILE A 110 -4.26 -4.43 11.41
N PRO A 111 -4.24 -5.62 12.03
CA PRO A 111 -3.68 -5.75 13.38
C PRO A 111 -2.21 -5.37 13.48
N VAL A 112 -1.43 -5.54 12.40
CA VAL A 112 0.02 -5.34 12.42
C VAL A 112 0.40 -3.88 12.26
N THR A 113 -0.12 -3.21 11.22
CA THR A 113 0.31 -1.84 10.85
C THR A 113 -0.85 -0.92 10.49
N ASN A 114 -2.10 -1.38 10.62
CA ASN A 114 -3.27 -0.80 9.99
C ASN A 114 -3.21 -0.86 8.45
N THR A 115 -2.45 -1.76 7.90
CA THR A 115 -2.24 -2.09 6.47
C THR A 115 -1.95 -0.88 5.58
N SER A 116 -0.71 -0.76 5.15
CA SER A 116 -0.34 0.21 4.12
C SER A 116 -0.43 -0.38 2.72
N VAL A 117 0.52 -1.21 2.38
CA VAL A 117 0.83 -1.74 1.04
C VAL A 117 0.83 -0.67 -0.07
N ASN A 118 0.80 0.61 0.32
CA ASN A 118 0.66 1.75 -0.59
C ASN A 118 1.17 3.05 0.08
N PRO A 119 2.30 3.61 -0.37
CA PRO A 119 2.84 4.86 0.15
C PRO A 119 1.86 6.05 0.11
N ALA A 120 1.09 6.19 -0.96
CA ALA A 120 0.13 7.29 -1.09
C ALA A 120 -1.02 7.16 -0.07
N ARG A 121 -1.50 5.92 0.15
CA ARG A 121 -2.50 5.61 1.17
C ARG A 121 -2.01 6.00 2.57
N SER A 122 -0.73 5.75 2.86
CA SER A 122 -0.16 6.06 4.19
C SER A 122 0.13 7.53 4.38
N THR A 123 0.58 8.21 3.33
CA THR A 123 0.89 9.65 3.37
C THR A 123 -0.36 10.48 3.68
N ALA A 124 -1.49 10.13 3.09
CA ALA A 124 -2.71 10.93 3.22
C ALA A 124 -3.16 11.11 4.68
N PRO A 125 -3.48 10.07 5.47
CA PRO A 125 -3.88 10.24 6.86
C PRO A 125 -2.73 10.75 7.75
N ALA A 126 -1.47 10.42 7.44
CA ALA A 126 -0.33 10.89 8.21
C ALA A 126 -0.20 12.42 8.20
N LEU A 127 -0.53 13.07 7.10
CA LEU A 127 -0.55 14.54 7.00
C LEU A 127 -1.61 15.19 7.90
N PHE A 128 -2.71 14.52 8.15
CA PHE A 128 -3.79 15.03 9.02
C PHE A 128 -3.52 14.75 10.51
N VAL A 129 -2.93 13.59 10.83
CA VAL A 129 -2.57 13.22 12.20
C VAL A 129 -1.33 13.96 12.67
N GLY A 130 -0.35 14.17 11.79
CA GLY A 130 0.91 14.81 12.13
C GLY A 130 1.80 13.93 13.03
N GLY A 131 2.69 14.56 13.77
CA GLY A 131 3.51 13.97 14.85
C GLY A 131 4.07 12.59 14.54
N TRP A 132 3.65 11.61 15.32
CA TRP A 132 4.12 10.22 15.22
C TRP A 132 3.85 9.58 13.84
N ALA A 133 2.71 9.90 13.23
CA ALA A 133 2.34 9.31 11.94
C ALA A 133 3.27 9.75 10.82
N LEU A 134 3.71 11.02 10.84
CA LEU A 134 4.75 11.51 9.91
C LEU A 134 6.13 10.92 10.25
N ALA A 135 6.47 10.79 11.52
CA ALA A 135 7.75 10.21 11.94
C ALA A 135 7.89 8.74 11.52
N GLN A 136 6.79 7.98 11.53
CA GLN A 136 6.77 6.57 11.13
C GLN A 136 6.50 6.34 9.64
N LEU A 137 6.14 7.37 8.87
CA LEU A 137 5.73 7.27 7.48
C LEU A 137 6.80 6.65 6.56
N TRP A 138 8.06 6.83 6.87
CA TRP A 138 9.19 6.32 6.09
C TRP A 138 9.09 4.80 5.86
N LEU A 139 8.68 4.03 6.88
CA LEU A 139 8.53 2.58 6.76
C LEU A 139 7.50 2.22 5.69
N PHE A 140 6.41 2.94 5.65
CA PHE A 140 5.29 2.73 4.73
C PHE A 140 5.56 3.25 3.30
N TRP A 141 6.69 3.89 3.09
CA TRP A 141 7.26 4.13 1.77
C TRP A 141 8.26 3.04 1.40
N VAL A 142 9.23 2.75 2.28
CA VAL A 142 10.33 1.85 1.96
C VAL A 142 9.85 0.40 1.82
N ALA A 143 9.11 -0.13 2.79
CA ALA A 143 8.71 -1.53 2.80
C ALA A 143 7.81 -1.91 1.61
N PRO A 144 6.74 -1.15 1.27
CA PRO A 144 5.95 -1.44 0.07
C PRO A 144 6.75 -1.33 -1.23
N ILE A 145 7.66 -0.36 -1.34
CA ILE A 145 8.50 -0.21 -2.54
C ILE A 145 9.42 -1.43 -2.71
N VAL A 146 10.04 -1.89 -1.62
CA VAL A 146 10.89 -3.09 -1.63
C VAL A 146 10.08 -4.32 -2.05
N GLY A 147 8.93 -4.56 -1.43
CA GLY A 147 8.06 -5.68 -1.76
C GLY A 147 7.59 -5.64 -3.22
N ALA A 148 7.16 -4.47 -3.68
CA ALA A 148 6.71 -4.27 -5.06
C ALA A 148 7.84 -4.47 -6.09
N ALA A 149 9.04 -3.95 -5.82
CA ALA A 149 10.19 -4.13 -6.71
C ALA A 149 10.60 -5.59 -6.80
N ALA A 150 10.64 -6.31 -5.68
CA ALA A 150 10.92 -7.74 -5.64
C ALA A 150 9.89 -8.55 -6.45
N ALA A 151 8.60 -8.26 -6.29
CA ALA A 151 7.53 -8.90 -7.06
C ALA A 151 7.67 -8.65 -8.57
N GLY A 152 7.99 -7.41 -8.95
CA GLY A 152 8.25 -7.05 -10.35
C GLY A 152 9.42 -7.83 -10.94
N ALA A 153 10.52 -7.94 -10.21
CA ALA A 153 11.69 -8.71 -10.62
C ALA A 153 11.39 -10.21 -10.79
N VAL A 154 10.70 -10.80 -9.83
CA VAL A 154 10.25 -12.21 -9.87
C VAL A 154 9.30 -12.43 -11.06
N ASN A 155 8.32 -11.56 -11.26
CA ASN A 155 7.40 -11.67 -12.39
C ASN A 155 8.14 -11.59 -13.74
N ARG A 156 9.09 -10.68 -13.86
CA ARG A 156 9.91 -10.55 -15.07
C ARG A 156 10.72 -11.82 -15.35
N TRP A 157 11.30 -12.43 -14.32
CA TRP A 157 12.02 -13.69 -14.44
C TRP A 157 11.11 -14.85 -14.87
N LEU A 158 9.91 -14.97 -14.24
CA LEU A 158 8.93 -16.00 -14.59
C LEU A 158 8.34 -15.83 -15.99
N SER A 159 8.28 -14.58 -16.50
CA SER A 159 7.74 -14.25 -17.82
C SER A 159 8.79 -14.21 -18.91
N ALA A 160 10.07 -14.40 -18.59
CA ALA A 160 11.12 -14.49 -19.58
C ALA A 160 10.84 -15.69 -20.50
N PRO A 161 10.92 -15.52 -21.84
CA PRO A 161 10.83 -16.64 -22.73
C PRO A 161 11.95 -17.64 -22.37
N ASP A 162 11.59 -18.92 -22.17
CA ASP A 162 12.58 -19.96 -22.07
C ASP A 162 13.51 -19.82 -23.27
N GLY A 163 14.80 -19.63 -23.01
CA GLY A 163 15.82 -19.58 -24.04
C GLY A 163 16.00 -20.97 -24.71
N ARG A 164 14.96 -21.36 -25.46
CA ARG A 164 14.98 -22.51 -26.37
C ARG A 164 14.81 -22.05 -27.80
#